data_8aaa5c90cf279c44629ef6630686abf0
#
_entry.id   8aaa5c90cf279c44629ef6630686abf0
#
_cell.length_a   1.000
_cell.length_b   1.000
_cell.length_c   1.000
_cell.angle_alpha   90.00
_cell.angle_beta   90.00
_cell.angle_gamma   90.00
#
_symmetry.space_group_name_H-M   'P 1'
#
loop_
_entity.id
_entity.type
_entity.pdbx_description
1 polymer ?
#
loop_
_entity_poly.entity_id
_entity_poly.type
_entity_poly.pdbx_seq_one_letter_code
_entity_poly.pdbx_strand_id
1 'polypeptide(L)'
;MKKILLFVIAITASMSINSQTAEEIIANYFENTGGIENWAKLEGIKMNAKVNQGGMEIPLEITQLKNGNQMTVINFQGLEIKQGVFDGEVLWSTNFQTQKAEKSDQESTDNMKLQAQDFPDAFYNYKEKGYTIELLGKEDLEGTETFKIKLTK
;
A
#
# COMPACT_ATOMS: atom_id res chain seq x y z
N MET A 1 -1.90 29.46 -68.44
CA MET A 1 -1.38 29.59 -67.07
C MET A 1 -2.15 28.60 -66.24
N LYS A 2 -1.53 27.40 -65.95
CA LYS A 2 -2.17 26.33 -65.16
C LYS A 2 -1.78 26.52 -63.69
N LYS A 3 -2.74 26.81 -62.81
CA LYS A 3 -2.55 26.86 -61.36
C LYS A 3 -2.56 25.45 -60.81
N ILE A 4 -1.40 24.97 -60.39
CA ILE A 4 -1.24 23.70 -59.66
C ILE A 4 -1.62 23.97 -58.20
N LEU A 5 -2.75 23.44 -57.75
CA LEU A 5 -3.18 23.49 -56.36
C LEU A 5 -2.53 22.31 -55.61
N LEU A 6 -1.49 22.59 -54.84
CA LEU A 6 -0.83 21.65 -53.96
C LEU A 6 -1.72 21.43 -52.71
N PHE A 7 -2.40 20.29 -52.66
CA PHE A 7 -3.15 19.85 -51.48
C PHE A 7 -2.16 19.16 -50.52
N VAL A 8 -1.70 19.89 -49.51
CA VAL A 8 -0.90 19.30 -48.43
C VAL A 8 -1.87 18.67 -47.47
N ILE A 9 -2.04 17.34 -47.56
CA ILE A 9 -2.75 16.52 -46.54
C ILE A 9 -1.78 16.37 -45.38
N ALA A 10 -1.99 17.16 -44.32
CA ALA A 10 -1.35 16.94 -43.03
C ALA A 10 -1.98 15.69 -42.41
N ILE A 11 -1.34 14.53 -42.57
CA ILE A 11 -1.66 13.32 -41.84
C ILE A 11 -1.15 13.56 -40.41
N THR A 12 -2.01 14.05 -39.53
CA THR A 12 -1.78 13.97 -38.08
C THR A 12 -1.93 12.49 -37.68
N ALA A 13 -0.83 11.76 -37.75
CA ALA A 13 -0.74 10.46 -37.12
C ALA A 13 -0.90 10.70 -35.60
N SER A 14 -2.13 10.49 -35.11
CA SER A 14 -2.40 10.35 -33.69
C SER A 14 -1.67 9.10 -33.23
N MET A 15 -0.41 9.23 -32.83
CA MET A 15 0.26 8.20 -32.05
C MET A 15 -0.51 8.11 -30.75
N SER A 16 -1.44 7.17 -30.66
CA SER A 16 -1.94 6.68 -29.40
C SER A 16 -0.75 6.05 -28.69
N ILE A 17 -0.02 6.85 -27.94
CA ILE A 17 0.90 6.34 -26.95
C ILE A 17 -0.02 5.55 -26.02
N ASN A 18 0.05 4.22 -26.08
CA ASN A 18 -0.57 3.35 -25.09
C ASN A 18 0.15 3.61 -23.77
N SER A 19 -0.23 4.70 -23.12
CA SER A 19 0.12 4.93 -21.73
C SER A 19 -0.71 3.96 -20.92
N GLN A 20 -0.06 3.08 -20.18
CA GLN A 20 -0.74 2.21 -19.23
C GLN A 20 -1.61 3.05 -18.31
N THR A 21 -2.84 2.60 -18.08
CA THR A 21 -3.73 3.25 -17.12
C THR A 21 -3.38 2.82 -15.68
N ALA A 22 -3.84 3.59 -14.69
CA ALA A 22 -3.66 3.21 -13.29
C ALA A 22 -4.31 1.84 -13.00
N GLU A 23 -5.47 1.56 -13.61
CA GLU A 23 -6.17 0.29 -13.49
C GLU A 23 -5.35 -0.87 -14.05
N GLU A 24 -4.75 -0.72 -15.22
CA GLU A 24 -3.91 -1.76 -15.83
C GLU A 24 -2.67 -2.03 -14.98
N ILE A 25 -2.05 -1.00 -14.40
CA ILE A 25 -0.89 -1.15 -13.53
C ILE A 25 -1.27 -1.93 -12.27
N ILE A 26 -2.39 -1.60 -11.64
CA ILE A 26 -2.88 -2.30 -10.44
C ILE A 26 -3.28 -3.74 -10.77
N ALA A 27 -3.95 -3.97 -11.92
CA ALA A 27 -4.28 -5.32 -12.35
C ALA A 27 -3.02 -6.19 -12.56
N ASN A 28 -1.99 -5.63 -13.22
CA ASN A 28 -0.71 -6.29 -13.40
C ASN A 28 0.02 -6.54 -12.07
N TYR A 29 -0.07 -5.62 -11.11
CA TYR A 29 0.47 -5.82 -9.77
C TYR A 29 -0.14 -7.06 -9.11
N PHE A 30 -1.47 -7.19 -9.08
CA PHE A 30 -2.12 -8.35 -8.48
C PHE A 30 -1.83 -9.64 -9.25
N GLU A 31 -1.79 -9.60 -10.58
CA GLU A 31 -1.45 -10.78 -11.39
C GLU A 31 -0.03 -11.27 -11.09
N ASN A 32 0.94 -10.37 -11.06
CA ASN A 32 2.35 -10.69 -10.79
C ASN A 32 2.64 -11.08 -9.33
N THR A 33 1.76 -10.75 -8.41
CA THR A 33 1.90 -11.07 -6.97
C THR A 33 1.04 -12.24 -6.52
N GLY A 34 0.57 -13.07 -7.46
CA GLY A 34 -0.10 -14.32 -7.15
C GLY A 34 -1.55 -14.44 -7.62
N GLY A 35 -2.08 -13.40 -8.27
CA GLY A 35 -3.43 -13.35 -8.84
C GLY A 35 -4.49 -12.90 -7.85
N ILE A 36 -5.44 -12.10 -8.34
CA ILE A 36 -6.50 -11.48 -7.52
C ILE A 36 -7.35 -12.50 -6.75
N GLU A 37 -7.53 -13.70 -7.32
CA GLU A 37 -8.29 -14.77 -6.65
C GLU A 37 -7.59 -15.32 -5.41
N ASN A 38 -6.25 -15.33 -5.40
CA ASN A 38 -5.47 -15.75 -4.23
C ASN A 38 -5.44 -14.64 -3.18
N TRP A 39 -5.36 -13.37 -3.60
CA TRP A 39 -5.52 -12.24 -2.69
C TRP A 39 -6.87 -12.27 -1.97
N ALA A 40 -7.95 -12.66 -2.67
CA ALA A 40 -9.29 -12.81 -2.07
C ALA A 40 -9.38 -13.86 -0.96
N LYS A 41 -8.50 -14.88 -0.99
CA LYS A 41 -8.48 -16.00 -0.02
C LYS A 41 -7.64 -15.70 1.22
N LEU A 42 -6.93 -14.57 1.27
CA LEU A 42 -6.09 -14.24 2.41
C LEU A 42 -6.96 -14.02 3.67
N GLU A 43 -6.67 -14.77 4.70
CA GLU A 43 -7.27 -14.62 6.02
C GLU A 43 -6.34 -13.84 6.97
N GLY A 44 -5.06 -13.75 6.64
CA GLY A 44 -4.07 -13.00 7.38
C GLY A 44 -2.76 -12.89 6.63
N ILE A 45 -1.96 -11.89 7.00
CA ILE A 45 -0.62 -11.65 6.49
C ILE A 45 0.34 -11.59 7.67
N LYS A 46 1.45 -12.31 7.57
CA LYS A 46 2.56 -12.25 8.51
C LYS A 46 3.81 -11.81 7.78
N MET A 47 4.40 -10.72 8.22
CA MET A 47 5.61 -10.15 7.65
C MET A 47 6.73 -10.14 8.68
N ASN A 48 7.92 -10.58 8.27
CA ASN A 48 9.14 -10.42 9.05
C ASN A 48 9.96 -9.31 8.41
N ALA A 49 10.32 -8.31 9.20
CA ALA A 49 11.09 -7.17 8.76
C ALA A 49 12.25 -6.88 9.72
N LYS A 50 13.18 -6.05 9.29
CA LYS A 50 14.26 -5.52 10.11
C LYS A 50 14.34 -4.02 9.92
N VAL A 51 14.44 -3.28 11.01
CA VAL A 51 14.69 -1.84 11.00
C VAL A 51 16.12 -1.61 11.46
N ASN A 52 16.87 -0.83 10.70
CA ASN A 52 18.20 -0.39 11.12
C ASN A 52 18.07 0.97 11.84
N GLN A 53 18.39 0.98 13.11
CA GLN A 53 18.41 2.19 13.93
C GLN A 53 19.77 2.35 14.60
N GLY A 54 20.52 3.37 14.18
CA GLY A 54 21.84 3.64 14.76
C GLY A 54 22.85 2.50 14.59
N GLY A 55 22.79 1.75 13.47
CA GLY A 55 23.65 0.60 13.20
C GLY A 55 23.20 -0.71 13.83
N MET A 56 22.10 -0.72 14.58
CA MET A 56 21.50 -1.94 15.13
C MET A 56 20.35 -2.41 14.27
N GLU A 57 20.37 -3.68 13.88
CA GLU A 57 19.21 -4.33 13.24
C GLU A 57 18.20 -4.78 14.31
N ILE A 58 17.01 -4.24 14.25
CA ILE A 58 15.90 -4.58 15.14
C ILE A 58 14.90 -5.44 14.35
N PRO A 59 14.78 -6.74 14.66
CA PRO A 59 13.80 -7.59 14.01
C PRO A 59 12.41 -7.29 14.53
N LEU A 60 11.45 -7.27 13.61
CA LEU A 60 10.04 -7.13 13.93
C LEU A 60 9.20 -8.10 13.10
N GLU A 61 8.12 -8.55 13.71
CA GLU A 61 7.10 -9.39 13.11
C GLU A 61 5.78 -8.63 13.11
N ILE A 62 5.19 -8.44 11.93
CA ILE A 62 3.91 -7.77 11.76
C ILE A 62 2.88 -8.82 11.39
N THR A 63 1.78 -8.89 12.12
CA THR A 63 0.65 -9.75 11.80
C THR A 63 -0.58 -8.88 11.58
N GLN A 64 -1.27 -9.11 10.47
CA GLN A 64 -2.55 -8.48 10.13
C GLN A 64 -3.54 -9.56 9.75
N LEU A 65 -4.76 -9.48 10.25
CA LEU A 65 -5.84 -10.42 9.97
C LEU A 65 -6.98 -9.73 9.22
N LYS A 66 -7.70 -10.50 8.45
CA LYS A 66 -8.85 -10.05 7.65
C LYS A 66 -9.97 -9.43 8.49
N ASN A 67 -10.11 -9.84 9.73
CA ASN A 67 -11.08 -9.27 10.68
C ASN A 67 -10.63 -7.90 11.26
N GLY A 68 -9.50 -7.37 10.80
CA GLY A 68 -8.94 -6.10 11.23
C GLY A 68 -7.97 -6.19 12.40
N ASN A 69 -7.86 -7.35 13.07
CA ASN A 69 -6.90 -7.51 14.16
C ASN A 69 -5.47 -7.41 13.62
N GLN A 70 -4.63 -6.71 14.34
CA GLN A 70 -3.22 -6.62 13.98
C GLN A 70 -2.31 -6.44 15.20
N MET A 71 -1.02 -6.73 15.00
CA MET A 71 0.01 -6.59 16.03
C MET A 71 1.38 -6.53 15.37
N THR A 72 2.26 -5.70 15.92
CA THR A 72 3.70 -5.73 15.66
C THR A 72 4.44 -6.19 16.90
N VAL A 73 5.24 -7.23 16.75
CA VAL A 73 6.16 -7.72 17.78
C VAL A 73 7.57 -7.26 17.44
N ILE A 74 8.22 -6.57 18.35
CA ILE A 74 9.58 -6.08 18.23
C ILE A 74 10.43 -6.84 19.24
N ASN A 75 11.48 -7.52 18.78
CA ASN A 75 12.44 -8.19 19.63
C ASN A 75 13.69 -7.32 19.77
N PHE A 76 13.84 -6.67 20.91
CA PHE A 76 14.95 -5.78 21.18
C PHE A 76 15.70 -6.19 22.46
N GLN A 77 16.97 -6.56 22.33
CA GLN A 77 17.86 -6.95 23.44
C GLN A 77 17.25 -8.02 24.39
N GLY A 78 16.52 -8.98 23.82
CA GLY A 78 15.85 -10.04 24.58
C GLY A 78 14.51 -9.65 25.19
N LEU A 79 14.05 -8.43 24.96
CA LEU A 79 12.71 -7.98 25.34
C LEU A 79 11.75 -8.10 24.14
N GLU A 80 10.59 -8.68 24.40
CA GLU A 80 9.47 -8.69 23.45
C GLU A 80 8.57 -7.50 23.73
N ILE A 81 8.49 -6.58 22.76
CA ILE A 81 7.70 -5.36 22.85
C ILE A 81 6.59 -5.45 21.81
N LYS A 82 5.35 -5.29 22.23
CA LYS A 82 4.17 -5.32 21.36
C LYS A 82 3.70 -3.90 21.08
N GLN A 83 3.61 -3.56 19.79
CA GLN A 83 3.16 -2.26 19.33
C GLN A 83 2.00 -2.41 18.36
N GLY A 84 1.12 -1.42 18.33
CA GLY A 84 0.01 -1.41 17.40
C GLY A 84 -0.90 -2.62 17.54
N VAL A 85 -1.10 -3.12 18.78
CA VAL A 85 -2.01 -4.25 19.06
C VAL A 85 -3.43 -3.74 18.96
N PHE A 86 -4.14 -4.18 17.93
CA PHE A 86 -5.51 -3.78 17.65
C PHE A 86 -6.42 -5.01 17.59
N ASP A 87 -7.49 -5.01 18.35
CA ASP A 87 -8.46 -6.11 18.46
C ASP A 87 -9.74 -5.90 17.62
N GLY A 88 -9.75 -4.86 16.78
CA GLY A 88 -10.91 -4.41 16.02
C GLY A 88 -11.63 -3.22 16.66
N GLU A 89 -11.42 -2.96 17.95
CA GLU A 89 -12.11 -1.90 18.69
C GLU A 89 -11.14 -0.92 19.36
N VAL A 90 -10.07 -1.42 19.95
CA VAL A 90 -9.14 -0.65 20.78
C VAL A 90 -7.71 -0.90 20.36
N LEU A 91 -6.94 0.17 20.29
CA LEU A 91 -5.51 0.14 20.02
C LEU A 91 -4.72 0.16 21.33
N TRP A 92 -3.74 -0.73 21.44
CA TRP A 92 -2.84 -0.87 22.58
C TRP A 92 -1.38 -0.88 22.13
N SER A 93 -0.50 -0.40 22.99
CA SER A 93 0.94 -0.50 22.79
C SER A 93 1.66 -0.72 24.11
N THR A 94 2.81 -1.37 24.08
CA THR A 94 3.68 -1.46 25.25
C THR A 94 4.35 -0.11 25.46
N ASN A 95 4.21 0.46 26.65
CA ASN A 95 4.99 1.62 27.08
C ASN A 95 6.43 1.18 27.33
N PHE A 96 7.39 1.82 26.66
CA PHE A 96 8.81 1.45 26.73
C PHE A 96 9.44 1.68 28.13
N GLN A 97 8.91 2.62 28.91
CA GLN A 97 9.45 2.94 30.23
C GLN A 97 8.90 1.98 31.31
N THR A 98 7.58 1.76 31.28
CA THR A 98 6.91 0.94 32.29
C THR A 98 6.82 -0.54 31.91
N GLN A 99 7.06 -0.87 30.62
CA GLN A 99 6.91 -2.19 30.03
C GLN A 99 5.49 -2.79 30.21
N LYS A 100 4.51 -1.93 30.40
CA LYS A 100 3.09 -2.32 30.53
C LYS A 100 2.33 -1.99 29.26
N ALA A 101 1.31 -2.76 28.98
CA ALA A 101 0.36 -2.46 27.92
C ALA A 101 -0.47 -1.21 28.33
N GLU A 102 -0.52 -0.24 27.46
CA GLU A 102 -1.30 0.98 27.63
C GLU A 102 -2.22 1.18 26.43
N LYS A 103 -3.44 1.62 26.72
CA LYS A 103 -4.42 1.97 25.70
C LYS A 103 -3.99 3.26 25.02
N SER A 104 -4.03 3.27 23.68
CA SER A 104 -3.83 4.48 22.88
C SER A 104 -5.01 5.43 23.00
N ASP A 105 -4.81 6.68 22.61
CA ASP A 105 -5.88 7.67 22.54
C ASP A 105 -6.95 7.28 21.49
N GLN A 106 -8.08 8.00 21.54
CA GLN A 106 -9.21 7.71 20.66
C GLN A 106 -8.89 8.01 19.20
N GLU A 107 -8.15 9.08 18.92
CA GLU A 107 -7.77 9.46 17.56
C GLU A 107 -6.89 8.37 16.90
N SER A 108 -5.88 7.90 17.62
CA SER A 108 -5.02 6.79 17.17
C SER A 108 -5.82 5.51 16.93
N THR A 109 -6.78 5.22 17.82
CA THR A 109 -7.68 4.06 17.67
C THR A 109 -8.57 4.19 16.43
N ASP A 110 -9.15 5.36 16.19
CA ASP A 110 -10.03 5.60 15.03
C ASP A 110 -9.24 5.57 13.72
N ASN A 111 -8.02 6.09 13.68
CA ASN A 111 -7.12 5.98 12.55
C ASN A 111 -6.77 4.51 12.26
N MET A 112 -6.55 3.70 13.28
CA MET A 112 -6.29 2.28 13.13
C MET A 112 -7.51 1.54 12.56
N LYS A 113 -8.73 1.87 12.98
CA LYS A 113 -9.96 1.31 12.43
C LYS A 113 -10.09 1.58 10.93
N LEU A 114 -9.72 2.79 10.49
CA LEU A 114 -9.72 3.13 9.07
C LEU A 114 -8.68 2.32 8.28
N GLN A 115 -7.46 2.18 8.81
CA GLN A 115 -6.41 1.40 8.16
C GLN A 115 -6.74 -0.09 8.08
N ALA A 116 -7.36 -0.65 9.12
CA ALA A 116 -7.74 -2.06 9.14
C ALA A 116 -8.74 -2.44 8.02
N GLN A 117 -9.51 -1.47 7.51
CA GLN A 117 -10.43 -1.67 6.39
C GLN A 117 -9.70 -1.93 5.06
N ASP A 118 -8.41 -1.61 4.98
CA ASP A 118 -7.62 -1.75 3.76
C ASP A 118 -7.01 -3.14 3.56
N PHE A 119 -7.24 -4.07 4.48
CA PHE A 119 -6.79 -5.45 4.32
C PHE A 119 -7.33 -6.08 3.02
N PRO A 120 -6.54 -6.88 2.30
CA PRO A 120 -5.11 -7.17 2.51
C PRO A 120 -4.18 -6.09 1.94
N ASP A 121 -4.66 -5.21 1.10
CA ASP A 121 -3.95 -4.11 0.44
C ASP A 121 -4.95 -3.01 0.08
N ALA A 122 -4.54 -1.73 0.14
CA ALA A 122 -5.43 -0.59 -0.15
C ALA A 122 -5.93 -0.58 -1.61
N PHE A 123 -5.15 -1.11 -2.56
CA PHE A 123 -5.57 -1.24 -3.96
C PHE A 123 -6.49 -2.44 -4.20
N TYR A 124 -6.51 -3.43 -3.29
CA TYR A 124 -7.43 -4.55 -3.42
C TYR A 124 -8.88 -4.08 -3.23
N ASN A 125 -9.71 -4.26 -4.26
CA ASN A 125 -11.10 -3.79 -4.28
C ASN A 125 -11.25 -2.30 -3.89
N TYR A 126 -10.29 -1.47 -4.30
CA TYR A 126 -10.24 -0.05 -3.92
C TYR A 126 -11.54 0.70 -4.22
N LYS A 127 -12.24 0.39 -5.33
CA LYS A 127 -13.52 1.03 -5.69
C LYS A 127 -14.62 0.71 -4.67
N GLU A 128 -14.69 -0.54 -4.22
CA GLU A 128 -15.67 -0.99 -3.21
C GLU A 128 -15.40 -0.37 -1.84
N LYS A 129 -14.12 -0.09 -1.55
CA LYS A 129 -13.67 0.62 -0.34
C LYS A 129 -13.89 2.14 -0.42
N GLY A 130 -14.39 2.65 -1.56
CA GLY A 130 -14.67 4.06 -1.78
C GLY A 130 -13.47 4.89 -2.23
N TYR A 131 -12.40 4.24 -2.70
CA TYR A 131 -11.23 4.94 -3.23
C TYR A 131 -11.33 5.23 -4.72
N THR A 132 -10.65 6.29 -5.14
CA THR A 132 -10.33 6.64 -6.52
C THR A 132 -8.82 6.59 -6.73
N ILE A 133 -8.39 6.30 -7.96
CA ILE A 133 -6.97 6.21 -8.32
C ILE A 133 -6.64 7.20 -9.43
N GLU A 134 -5.42 7.75 -9.40
CA GLU A 134 -4.88 8.65 -10.41
C GLU A 134 -3.42 8.28 -10.67
N LEU A 135 -3.07 8.02 -11.94
CA LEU A 135 -1.68 7.82 -12.34
C LEU A 135 -0.98 9.18 -12.44
N LEU A 136 -0.02 9.44 -11.56
CA LEU A 136 0.76 10.68 -11.54
C LEU A 136 2.00 10.62 -12.46
N GLY A 137 2.27 9.46 -13.08
CA GLY A 137 3.42 9.24 -13.93
C GLY A 137 4.40 8.22 -13.36
N LYS A 138 5.67 8.41 -13.67
CA LYS A 138 6.76 7.55 -13.20
C LYS A 138 7.74 8.34 -12.35
N GLU A 139 8.38 7.66 -11.40
CA GLU A 139 9.48 8.22 -10.62
C GLU A 139 10.56 7.14 -10.41
N ASP A 140 11.79 7.58 -10.22
CA ASP A 140 12.90 6.69 -9.86
C ASP A 140 12.90 6.50 -8.34
N LEU A 141 12.86 5.24 -7.90
CA LEU A 141 13.00 4.86 -6.51
C LEU A 141 14.22 3.95 -6.38
N GLU A 142 15.29 4.47 -5.80
CA GLU A 142 16.53 3.72 -5.57
C GLU A 142 17.11 3.07 -6.84
N GLY A 143 17.06 3.79 -7.98
CA GLY A 143 17.55 3.33 -9.27
C GLY A 143 16.59 2.43 -10.05
N THR A 144 15.36 2.29 -9.59
CA THR A 144 14.30 1.53 -10.27
C THR A 144 13.18 2.47 -10.70
N GLU A 145 12.87 2.49 -12.01
CA GLU A 145 11.71 3.23 -12.51
C GLU A 145 10.41 2.60 -12.01
N THR A 146 9.60 3.37 -11.30
CA THR A 146 8.33 2.94 -10.70
C THR A 146 7.17 3.81 -11.13
N PHE A 147 5.96 3.26 -11.13
CA PHE A 147 4.74 4.04 -11.34
C PHE A 147 4.29 4.71 -10.04
N LYS A 148 3.93 5.97 -10.14
CA LYS A 148 3.37 6.74 -9.04
C LYS A 148 1.86 6.84 -9.17
N ILE A 149 1.13 6.18 -8.28
CA ILE A 149 -0.33 6.19 -8.26
C ILE A 149 -0.81 6.87 -6.98
N LYS A 150 -1.69 7.85 -7.13
CA LYS A 150 -2.38 8.48 -6.01
C LYS A 150 -3.67 7.73 -5.74
N LEU A 151 -3.87 7.37 -4.48
CA LEU A 151 -5.10 6.79 -3.96
C LEU A 151 -5.79 7.85 -3.09
N THR A 152 -7.08 8.11 -3.32
CA THR A 152 -7.86 9.12 -2.58
C THR A 152 -9.20 8.52 -2.18
N LYS A 153 -9.57 8.71 -0.91
CA LYS A 153 -10.87 8.34 -0.36
C LYS A 153 -11.78 9.56 -0.27
#